data_e4a97e17369418e4cdb7279a0c303374
#
_entry.id   e4a97e17369418e4cdb7279a0c303374
#
_cell.length_a   1.000
_cell.length_b   1.000
_cell.length_c   1.000
_cell.angle_alpha   90.00
_cell.angle_beta   90.00
_cell.angle_gamma   90.00
#
_symmetry.space_group_name_H-M   'P 1'
#
loop_
_entity.id
_entity.type
_entity.pdbx_description
1 polymer ?
#
loop_
_entity_poly.entity_id
_entity_poly.type
_entity_poly.pdbx_seq_one_letter_code
_entity_poly.pdbx_strand_id
1 'polypeptide(L)'
;MTKADERKPDLFSLTPEASMFYINLTIKGVPYCKMKSRGNQEAPQKWSEEVVRQTSALPKIKDACIMKVTFLLPPDKYPRDMPYGPDLDNLLKRLLDDLKRTILSEARGGDSCIVSLTVMKTKVSSYEESGAHIEVMPVRV
;
A
#
# COMPACT_ATOMS: atom_id res chain seq x y z
N MET A 1 -19.39 -26.97 -13.87
CA MET A 1 -18.36 -26.11 -14.43
C MET A 1 -18.95 -25.16 -15.47
N THR A 2 -18.59 -23.95 -15.39
CA THR A 2 -19.19 -22.96 -16.27
C THR A 2 -18.27 -22.63 -17.42
N LYS A 3 -18.87 -22.22 -18.52
CA LYS A 3 -18.11 -21.78 -19.68
C LYS A 3 -17.27 -20.55 -19.40
N ALA A 4 -17.62 -19.81 -18.34
CA ALA A 4 -16.84 -18.65 -17.96
C ALA A 4 -15.38 -18.99 -17.70
N ASP A 5 -15.12 -20.19 -17.18
CA ASP A 5 -13.77 -20.60 -16.87
C ASP A 5 -12.92 -20.85 -18.10
N GLU A 6 -13.59 -21.06 -19.24
CA GLU A 6 -12.91 -21.30 -20.50
C GLU A 6 -12.64 -20.02 -21.27
N ARG A 7 -13.26 -18.94 -20.85
CA ARG A 7 -13.04 -17.67 -21.51
C ARG A 7 -11.69 -17.11 -21.15
N LYS A 8 -11.09 -16.46 -22.13
CA LYS A 8 -9.87 -15.73 -21.89
C LYS A 8 -10.16 -14.59 -20.90
N PRO A 9 -9.57 -14.62 -19.73
CA PRO A 9 -9.85 -13.57 -18.75
C PRO A 9 -9.30 -12.23 -19.21
N ASP A 10 -10.01 -11.18 -18.87
CA ASP A 10 -9.48 -9.83 -19.01
C ASP A 10 -8.35 -9.61 -18.01
N LEU A 11 -7.50 -8.65 -18.33
CA LEU A 11 -6.42 -8.27 -17.43
C LEU A 11 -6.93 -7.90 -16.03
N PHE A 12 -8.09 -7.29 -15.97
CA PHE A 12 -8.64 -6.78 -14.72
C PHE A 12 -9.71 -7.66 -14.10
N SER A 13 -10.00 -8.79 -14.70
CA SER A 13 -11.02 -9.68 -14.14
C SER A 13 -10.42 -10.51 -13.01
N LEU A 14 -11.23 -10.75 -11.97
CA LEU A 14 -10.83 -11.58 -10.85
C LEU A 14 -11.39 -12.98 -11.05
N THR A 15 -10.49 -13.94 -11.22
CA THR A 15 -10.85 -15.35 -11.14
C THR A 15 -10.95 -15.73 -9.65
N PRO A 16 -11.56 -16.87 -9.33
CA PRO A 16 -11.56 -17.33 -7.93
C PRO A 16 -10.16 -17.41 -7.33
N GLU A 17 -9.18 -17.85 -8.09
CA GLU A 17 -7.80 -17.92 -7.62
C GLU A 17 -7.21 -16.53 -7.39
N ALA A 18 -7.46 -15.62 -8.33
CA ALA A 18 -6.96 -14.25 -8.19
C ALA A 18 -7.59 -13.54 -7.01
N SER A 19 -8.88 -13.78 -6.73
CA SER A 19 -9.56 -13.12 -5.63
C SER A 19 -8.99 -13.52 -4.27
N MET A 20 -8.31 -14.67 -4.16
CA MET A 20 -7.64 -15.04 -2.93
C MET A 20 -6.49 -14.11 -2.55
N PHE A 21 -5.97 -13.38 -3.52
CA PHE A 21 -4.85 -12.46 -3.30
C PHE A 21 -5.28 -11.00 -3.29
N TYR A 22 -6.59 -10.76 -3.37
CA TYR A 22 -7.11 -9.40 -3.32
C TYR A 22 -6.96 -8.85 -1.90
N ILE A 23 -6.28 -7.74 -1.79
CA ILE A 23 -6.06 -7.08 -0.52
C ILE A 23 -6.76 -5.73 -0.56
N ASN A 24 -7.57 -5.47 0.44
CA ASN A 24 -8.24 -4.19 0.63
C ASN A 24 -8.22 -3.91 2.12
N LEU A 25 -7.29 -3.07 2.55
CA LEU A 25 -7.03 -2.89 3.97
C LEU A 25 -6.62 -1.45 4.25
N THR A 26 -7.07 -0.91 5.37
CA THR A 26 -6.52 0.32 5.90
C THR A 26 -5.53 -0.02 7.00
N ILE A 27 -4.27 0.30 6.76
CA ILE A 27 -3.22 0.17 7.75
C ILE A 27 -3.32 1.38 8.67
N LYS A 28 -3.55 1.15 9.95
CA LYS A 28 -3.75 2.22 10.93
C LYS A 28 -2.42 2.74 11.45
N GLY A 29 -2.32 4.03 11.58
CA GLY A 29 -1.13 4.71 12.09
C GLY A 29 -0.90 6.02 11.37
N VAL A 30 0.16 6.72 11.74
CA VAL A 30 0.48 8.01 11.12
C VAL A 30 1.57 7.78 10.08
N PRO A 31 1.25 7.93 8.78
CA PRO A 31 2.27 7.72 7.75
C PRO A 31 3.41 8.72 7.85
N TYR A 32 4.61 8.24 7.56
CA TYR A 32 5.81 9.04 7.56
C TYR A 32 6.59 8.85 6.28
N CYS A 33 7.28 9.90 5.87
CA CYS A 33 8.19 9.86 4.74
C CYS A 33 9.47 9.11 5.09
N LYS A 34 10.24 8.78 4.06
CA LYS A 34 11.58 8.28 4.26
C LYS A 34 12.40 9.36 4.96
N MET A 35 13.07 8.98 6.05
CA MET A 35 13.76 9.92 6.92
C MET A 35 15.07 10.41 6.35
N LYS A 36 15.33 11.68 6.60
CA LYS A 36 16.69 12.18 6.61
C LYS A 36 17.37 11.68 7.89
N SER A 37 18.68 11.68 7.89
CA SER A 37 19.47 11.13 9.00
C SER A 37 19.38 11.91 10.31
N ARG A 38 18.59 12.96 10.35
CA ARG A 38 18.46 13.83 11.52
C ARG A 38 17.07 13.74 12.12
N GLY A 39 16.99 13.92 13.42
CA GLY A 39 15.74 14.07 14.14
C GLY A 39 15.29 12.80 14.83
N ASN A 40 14.09 12.85 15.38
CA ASN A 40 13.52 11.74 16.12
C ASN A 40 13.11 10.63 15.16
N GLN A 41 13.65 9.44 15.38
CA GLN A 41 13.40 8.27 14.55
C GLN A 41 12.24 7.40 15.06
N GLU A 42 11.71 7.73 16.24
CA GLU A 42 10.68 6.88 16.86
C GLU A 42 9.38 6.81 16.05
N ALA A 43 8.89 7.96 15.63
CA ALA A 43 7.61 8.01 14.91
C ALA A 43 7.67 7.32 13.54
N PRO A 44 8.71 7.54 12.73
CA PRO A 44 8.86 6.80 11.48
C PRO A 44 9.02 5.31 11.69
N GLN A 45 9.77 4.92 12.71
CA GLN A 45 9.98 3.52 13.04
C GLN A 45 8.67 2.87 13.49
N LYS A 46 7.90 3.58 14.30
CA LYS A 46 6.59 3.11 14.74
C LYS A 46 5.64 2.89 13.56
N TRP A 47 5.65 3.80 12.59
CA TRP A 47 4.85 3.64 11.38
C TRP A 47 5.26 2.37 10.63
N SER A 48 6.56 2.17 10.41
CA SER A 48 7.05 0.97 9.73
C SER A 48 6.68 -0.30 10.47
N GLU A 49 6.78 -0.29 11.80
CA GLU A 49 6.39 -1.44 12.61
C GLU A 49 4.90 -1.75 12.45
N GLU A 50 4.05 -0.71 12.41
CA GLU A 50 2.62 -0.90 12.23
C GLU A 50 2.30 -1.44 10.83
N VAL A 51 2.98 -0.96 9.80
CA VAL A 51 2.80 -1.48 8.46
C VAL A 51 3.12 -2.97 8.42
N VAL A 52 4.26 -3.35 8.95
CA VAL A 52 4.70 -4.75 8.95
C VAL A 52 3.75 -5.61 9.77
N ARG A 53 3.39 -5.14 10.98
CA ARG A 53 2.50 -5.89 11.87
C ARG A 53 1.14 -6.15 11.22
N GLN A 54 0.57 -5.12 10.61
CA GLN A 54 -0.79 -5.22 10.07
C GLN A 54 -0.88 -5.92 8.72
N THR A 55 0.26 -6.12 8.05
CA THR A 55 0.27 -6.77 6.73
C THR A 55 0.94 -8.13 6.74
N SER A 56 1.54 -8.54 7.84
CA SER A 56 2.34 -9.78 7.89
C SER A 56 1.52 -11.05 7.68
N ALA A 57 0.25 -11.05 8.06
CA ALA A 57 -0.62 -12.21 7.92
C ALA A 57 -1.42 -12.22 6.62
N LEU A 58 -1.24 -11.20 5.78
CA LEU A 58 -1.96 -11.12 4.52
C LEU A 58 -1.36 -12.05 3.47
N PRO A 59 -2.14 -12.41 2.45
CA PRO A 59 -1.60 -13.22 1.36
C PRO A 59 -0.39 -12.56 0.69
N LYS A 60 0.55 -13.39 0.26
CA LYS A 60 1.74 -12.91 -0.44
C LYS A 60 1.45 -12.77 -1.92
N ILE A 61 1.86 -11.66 -2.49
CA ILE A 61 1.78 -11.42 -3.93
C ILE A 61 3.03 -11.99 -4.56
N LYS A 62 2.87 -12.90 -5.50
CA LYS A 62 4.01 -13.57 -6.13
C LYS A 62 4.30 -13.08 -7.53
N ASP A 63 3.28 -12.60 -8.21
CA ASP A 63 3.36 -12.20 -9.60
C ASP A 63 2.91 -10.75 -9.77
N ALA A 64 2.63 -10.36 -11.00
CA ALA A 64 2.22 -8.99 -11.30
C ALA A 64 0.97 -8.58 -10.54
N CYS A 65 0.92 -7.34 -10.13
CA CYS A 65 -0.25 -6.81 -9.44
C CYS A 65 -0.49 -5.35 -9.80
N ILE A 66 -1.72 -4.92 -9.55
CA ILE A 66 -2.13 -3.52 -9.58
C ILE A 66 -2.24 -3.07 -8.13
N MET A 67 -1.72 -1.89 -7.82
CA MET A 67 -1.79 -1.36 -6.46
C MET A 67 -2.35 0.05 -6.46
N LYS A 68 -3.22 0.31 -5.49
CA LYS A 68 -3.73 1.64 -5.22
C LYS A 68 -3.49 1.96 -3.75
N VAL A 69 -2.91 3.12 -3.51
CA VAL A 69 -2.58 3.56 -2.15
C VAL A 69 -3.16 4.94 -1.91
N THR A 70 -3.85 5.10 -0.78
CA THR A 70 -4.32 6.39 -0.32
C THR A 70 -3.76 6.64 1.07
N PHE A 71 -2.90 7.65 1.20
CA PHE A 71 -2.39 8.05 2.50
C PHE A 71 -3.39 8.98 3.18
N LEU A 72 -3.78 8.60 4.39
CA LEU A 72 -4.76 9.33 5.20
C LEU A 72 -3.99 10.06 6.29
N LEU A 73 -3.78 11.37 6.10
CA LEU A 73 -2.89 12.14 6.95
C LEU A 73 -3.69 12.94 7.98
N PRO A 74 -3.26 12.91 9.25
CA PRO A 74 -3.95 13.69 10.28
C PRO A 74 -3.78 15.19 10.05
N PRO A 75 -4.64 16.02 10.65
CA PRO A 75 -4.69 17.45 10.32
C PRO A 75 -3.38 18.19 10.53
N ASP A 76 -2.61 17.83 11.55
CA ASP A 76 -1.36 18.53 11.87
C ASP A 76 -0.19 18.15 10.94
N LYS A 77 -0.38 17.14 10.10
CA LYS A 77 0.61 16.76 9.07
C LYS A 77 0.33 17.42 7.73
N TYR A 78 -0.75 18.16 7.64
CA TYR A 78 -1.11 18.95 6.46
C TYR A 78 -1.07 20.42 6.84
N PRO A 79 -0.29 21.23 6.16
CA PRO A 79 -0.32 22.67 6.42
C PRO A 79 -1.68 23.24 6.01
N ARG A 80 -1.98 24.44 6.50
CA ARG A 80 -3.22 25.11 6.15
C ARG A 80 -3.32 25.34 4.65
N ASP A 81 -2.18 25.59 4.02
CA ASP A 81 -2.12 25.88 2.59
C ASP A 81 -1.90 24.58 1.83
N MET A 82 -2.98 23.91 1.56
CA MET A 82 -2.99 22.75 0.68
C MET A 82 -2.43 23.14 -0.68
N PRO A 83 -1.70 22.27 -1.37
CA PRO A 83 -1.56 20.82 -1.22
C PRO A 83 -0.25 20.36 -0.56
N TYR A 84 0.38 21.21 0.19
CA TYR A 84 1.68 20.91 0.77
C TYR A 84 1.62 19.79 1.82
N GLY A 85 2.70 19.53 2.50
CA GLY A 85 2.80 18.44 3.46
C GLY A 85 3.85 17.44 3.02
N PRO A 86 3.82 16.20 3.53
CA PRO A 86 4.80 15.18 3.14
C PRO A 86 4.76 14.88 1.65
N ASP A 87 5.93 14.69 1.04
CA ASP A 87 6.03 14.34 -0.37
C ASP A 87 5.43 12.96 -0.61
N LEU A 88 4.58 12.88 -1.63
CA LEU A 88 3.85 11.65 -1.94
C LEU A 88 4.79 10.50 -2.30
N ASP A 89 5.82 10.79 -3.09
CA ASP A 89 6.78 9.76 -3.50
C ASP A 89 7.59 9.25 -2.32
N ASN A 90 7.90 10.09 -1.35
CA ASN A 90 8.62 9.67 -0.15
C ASN A 90 7.73 8.84 0.78
N LEU A 91 6.47 9.20 0.90
CA LEU A 91 5.50 8.38 1.65
C LEU A 91 5.41 6.98 1.03
N LEU A 92 5.29 6.93 -0.30
CA LEU A 92 5.17 5.68 -1.02
C LEU A 92 6.42 4.83 -0.90
N LYS A 93 7.59 5.45 -1.03
CA LYS A 93 8.86 4.73 -0.98
C LYS A 93 9.01 3.99 0.35
N ARG A 94 8.70 4.66 1.45
CA ARG A 94 8.77 4.03 2.77
C ARG A 94 7.76 2.90 2.91
N LEU A 95 6.53 3.12 2.46
CA LEU A 95 5.50 2.08 2.53
C LEU A 95 5.91 0.85 1.72
N LEU A 96 6.39 1.04 0.50
CA LEU A 96 6.79 -0.08 -0.34
C LEU A 96 7.98 -0.83 0.25
N ASP A 97 8.93 -0.13 0.86
CA ASP A 97 10.05 -0.79 1.54
C ASP A 97 9.55 -1.71 2.66
N ASP A 98 8.55 -1.26 3.41
CA ASP A 98 7.96 -2.08 4.46
C ASP A 98 7.16 -3.25 3.88
N LEU A 99 6.38 -3.02 2.83
CA LEU A 99 5.57 -4.07 2.20
C LEU A 99 6.44 -5.15 1.54
N LYS A 100 7.66 -4.83 1.15
CA LYS A 100 8.60 -5.85 0.65
C LYS A 100 8.94 -6.88 1.71
N ARG A 101 8.73 -6.55 2.97
CA ARG A 101 8.96 -7.48 4.07
C ARG A 101 7.76 -8.37 4.37
N THR A 102 6.61 -8.06 3.79
CA THR A 102 5.36 -8.77 4.05
C THR A 102 4.70 -9.23 2.76
N ILE A 103 3.75 -8.46 2.22
CA ILE A 103 2.95 -8.93 1.08
C ILE A 103 3.76 -9.11 -0.19
N LEU A 104 4.87 -8.38 -0.34
CA LEU A 104 5.73 -8.47 -1.51
C LEU A 104 7.00 -9.28 -1.25
N SER A 105 7.08 -9.96 -0.11
CA SER A 105 8.31 -10.67 0.28
C SER A 105 8.63 -11.85 -0.63
N GLU A 106 7.62 -12.40 -1.30
CA GLU A 106 7.79 -13.53 -2.22
C GLU A 106 7.65 -13.11 -3.68
N ALA A 107 7.50 -11.81 -3.93
CA ALA A 107 7.39 -11.31 -5.29
C ALA A 107 8.76 -11.28 -5.96
N ARG A 108 8.84 -11.83 -7.16
CA ARG A 108 10.07 -11.79 -7.93
C ARG A 108 10.38 -10.32 -8.26
N GLY A 109 11.55 -9.86 -7.87
CA GLY A 109 11.94 -8.48 -8.08
C GLY A 109 11.31 -7.49 -7.11
N GLY A 110 10.64 -7.94 -6.06
CA GLY A 110 10.04 -7.07 -5.04
C GLY A 110 8.95 -6.19 -5.64
N ASP A 111 9.06 -4.88 -5.42
CA ASP A 111 8.04 -3.94 -5.89
C ASP A 111 8.02 -3.76 -7.42
N SER A 112 8.97 -4.34 -8.14
CA SER A 112 8.93 -4.31 -9.60
C SER A 112 7.78 -5.15 -10.18
N CYS A 113 7.13 -5.98 -9.36
CA CYS A 113 5.95 -6.72 -9.80
C CYS A 113 4.70 -5.83 -9.93
N ILE A 114 4.76 -4.60 -9.43
CA ILE A 114 3.64 -3.66 -9.52
C ILE A 114 3.61 -3.07 -10.93
N VAL A 115 2.61 -3.45 -11.71
CA VAL A 115 2.52 -3.03 -13.11
C VAL A 115 1.64 -1.79 -13.30
N SER A 116 0.85 -1.45 -12.29
CA SER A 116 0.04 -0.23 -12.29
C SER A 116 -0.07 0.27 -10.87
N LEU A 117 0.15 1.55 -10.68
CA LEU A 117 0.19 2.14 -9.35
C LEU A 117 -0.52 3.48 -9.36
N THR A 118 -1.52 3.62 -8.51
CA THR A 118 -2.21 4.88 -8.26
C THR A 118 -1.98 5.26 -6.82
N VAL A 119 -1.48 6.46 -6.59
CA VAL A 119 -1.15 6.93 -5.25
C VAL A 119 -1.74 8.30 -5.04
N MET A 120 -2.35 8.50 -3.87
CA MET A 120 -2.85 9.81 -3.49
C MET A 120 -2.70 10.00 -2.00
N LYS A 121 -2.78 11.25 -1.58
CA LYS A 121 -2.82 11.60 -0.16
C LYS A 121 -4.01 12.50 0.08
N THR A 122 -4.60 12.37 1.26
CA THR A 122 -5.71 13.22 1.66
C THR A 122 -5.62 13.50 3.15
N LYS A 123 -6.32 14.53 3.60
CA LYS A 123 -6.37 14.89 4.99
C LYS A 123 -7.60 14.25 5.64
N VAL A 124 -7.43 13.66 6.81
CA VAL A 124 -8.54 13.15 7.61
C VAL A 124 -8.73 14.03 8.83
N SER A 125 -9.86 13.82 9.51
CA SER A 125 -10.28 14.71 10.60
C SER A 125 -9.57 14.43 11.92
N SER A 126 -9.06 13.22 12.10
CA SER A 126 -8.49 12.82 13.39
C SER A 126 -7.36 11.82 13.19
N TYR A 127 -6.54 11.65 14.23
CA TYR A 127 -5.50 10.63 14.24
C TYR A 127 -6.06 9.22 14.12
N GLU A 128 -7.25 8.99 14.65
CA GLU A 128 -7.87 7.67 14.59
C GLU A 128 -8.19 7.25 13.16
N GLU A 129 -8.43 8.20 12.28
CA GLU A 129 -8.71 7.95 10.88
C GLU A 129 -7.45 7.85 10.03
N SER A 130 -6.29 8.19 10.58
CA SER A 130 -5.05 8.22 9.80
C SER A 130 -4.54 6.83 9.47
N GLY A 131 -3.77 6.74 8.39
CA GLY A 131 -3.20 5.49 7.95
C GLY A 131 -2.90 5.47 6.47
N ALA A 132 -2.80 4.27 5.93
CA ALA A 132 -2.65 4.06 4.50
C ALA A 132 -3.64 3.01 4.06
N HIS A 133 -4.55 3.39 3.17
CA HIS A 133 -5.48 2.45 2.58
C HIS A 133 -4.82 1.83 1.35
N ILE A 134 -4.71 0.52 1.32
CA ILE A 134 -4.12 -0.18 0.20
C ILE A 134 -5.12 -1.12 -0.44
N GLU A 135 -5.12 -1.14 -1.76
CA GLU A 135 -5.82 -2.14 -2.54
C GLU A 135 -4.80 -2.78 -3.47
N VAL A 136 -4.71 -4.10 -3.42
CA VAL A 136 -3.77 -4.85 -4.25
C VAL A 136 -4.54 -5.96 -4.94
N MET A 137 -4.40 -6.00 -6.25
CA MET A 137 -5.11 -6.97 -7.07
C MET A 137 -4.12 -7.67 -8.00
N PRO A 138 -4.02 -9.00 -7.95
CA PRO A 138 -3.18 -9.72 -8.89
C PRO A 138 -3.71 -9.58 -10.32
N VAL A 139 -2.81 -9.54 -11.28
CA VAL A 139 -3.20 -9.49 -12.69
C VAL A 139 -2.36 -10.48 -13.47
N ARG A 140 -2.88 -10.88 -14.61
CA ARG A 140 -2.13 -11.68 -15.58
C ARG A 140 -1.52 -10.75 -16.62
N VAL A 141 -0.28 -10.95 -16.88
CA VAL A 141 0.42 -10.20 -17.92
C VAL A 141 1.02 -11.15 -18.95
#